data_9f52abd2fcb7f4fc136e49fbdc52c018
#
_entry.id   9f52abd2fcb7f4fc136e49fbdc52c018
#
_cell.length_a   1.000
_cell.length_b   1.000
_cell.length_c   1.000
_cell.angle_alpha   90.00
_cell.angle_beta   90.00
_cell.angle_gamma   90.00
#
_symmetry.space_group_name_H-M   'P 1'
#
loop_
_entity.id
_entity.type
_entity.pdbx_description
1 polymer ?
#
loop_
_entity_poly.entity_id
_entity_poly.type
_entity_poly.pdbx_seq_one_letter_code
_entity_poly.pdbx_strand_id
1 'polypeptide(L)'
;RQKLGGHMKYLKYLVSIVTAMSISCVAFANEIKMGRADWDTGYFQAEIYKQALEKMGYKVSGPKTMKPQVFYVAAATGDVDLWVNGWFGTHDGYISESKGKVKPVGHVMKKGGLQGYLIDKKSADKFGIKTVLDIKKHAKNWDSNGDGKADMVACPPGWGCEKVIQKHFDELGLGEFINPVKADYSASMADVISKYKNGKSVLFYTWTPNWTVGTLKLGKDVVWIEVPYSGSKAGKVPNATKSKVNLGFGADDIRPAA
;
A
#
# COMPACT_ATOMS: atom_id res chain seq x y z
N ARG A 1 -14.16 -63.75 50.33
CA ARG A 1 -14.33 -62.27 50.28
C ARG A 1 -12.95 -61.57 50.33
N GLN A 2 -12.23 -61.63 49.27
CA GLN A 2 -11.05 -60.77 49.06
C GLN A 2 -10.72 -60.77 47.59
N LYS A 3 -11.07 -59.77 46.84
CA LYS A 3 -10.46 -59.40 45.53
C LYS A 3 -11.20 -58.27 44.78
N LEU A 4 -11.90 -57.36 45.44
CA LEU A 4 -12.54 -56.23 44.74
C LEU A 4 -11.92 -54.86 45.04
N GLY A 5 -10.91 -54.77 45.94
CA GLY A 5 -10.31 -53.50 46.32
C GLY A 5 -9.17 -53.00 45.40
N GLY A 6 -8.55 -53.89 44.62
CA GLY A 6 -7.41 -53.56 43.74
C GLY A 6 -7.79 -52.81 42.46
N HIS A 7 -8.86 -53.23 41.82
CA HIS A 7 -9.29 -52.65 40.53
C HIS A 7 -9.78 -51.22 40.63
N MET A 8 -10.38 -50.82 41.75
CA MET A 8 -10.86 -49.47 41.97
C MET A 8 -9.78 -48.43 42.19
N LYS A 9 -8.59 -48.84 42.74
CA LYS A 9 -7.45 -47.92 42.89
C LYS A 9 -6.79 -47.62 41.53
N TYR A 10 -6.62 -48.63 40.69
CA TYR A 10 -6.04 -48.44 39.35
C TYR A 10 -6.97 -47.65 38.43
N LEU A 11 -8.27 -47.79 38.54
CA LEU A 11 -9.25 -47.04 37.77
C LEU A 11 -9.21 -45.55 38.11
N LYS A 12 -8.98 -45.15 39.39
CA LYS A 12 -8.82 -43.77 39.81
C LYS A 12 -7.55 -43.14 39.26
N TYR A 13 -6.44 -43.87 39.19
CA TYR A 13 -5.19 -43.39 38.60
C TYR A 13 -5.25 -43.28 37.08
N LEU A 14 -5.94 -44.23 36.40
CA LEU A 14 -6.17 -44.15 34.96
C LEU A 14 -7.03 -42.93 34.56
N VAL A 15 -8.12 -42.67 35.32
CA VAL A 15 -8.98 -41.50 35.08
C VAL A 15 -8.18 -40.18 35.34
N SER A 16 -7.36 -40.14 36.38
CA SER A 16 -6.52 -38.94 36.68
C SER A 16 -5.44 -38.69 35.60
N ILE A 17 -4.85 -39.75 35.04
CA ILE A 17 -3.86 -39.63 33.96
C ILE A 17 -4.51 -39.19 32.66
N VAL A 18 -5.69 -39.70 32.33
CA VAL A 18 -6.45 -39.29 31.12
C VAL A 18 -6.91 -37.83 31.25
N THR A 19 -7.32 -37.37 32.45
CA THR A 19 -7.72 -35.97 32.70
C THR A 19 -6.50 -35.03 32.68
N ALA A 20 -5.32 -35.49 33.12
CA ALA A 20 -4.09 -34.71 33.03
C ALA A 20 -3.52 -34.58 31.59
N MET A 21 -3.71 -35.60 30.76
CA MET A 21 -3.31 -35.57 29.34
C MET A 21 -4.24 -34.71 28.47
N SER A 22 -5.48 -34.46 28.87
CA SER A 22 -6.43 -33.61 28.10
C SER A 22 -6.18 -32.11 28.27
N ILE A 23 -5.30 -31.69 29.17
CA ILE A 23 -5.02 -30.25 29.44
C ILE A 23 -3.74 -29.79 28.72
N SER A 24 -2.99 -30.69 28.10
CA SER A 24 -1.67 -30.34 27.52
C SER A 24 -1.67 -30.02 26.03
N CYS A 25 -2.82 -29.91 25.39
CA CYS A 25 -2.93 -29.29 24.06
C CYS A 25 -3.31 -27.82 24.17
N VAL A 26 -2.54 -27.05 24.95
CA VAL A 26 -2.35 -25.65 24.62
C VAL A 26 -1.44 -25.68 23.40
N ALA A 27 -2.03 -25.76 22.22
CA ALA A 27 -1.32 -25.44 21.01
C ALA A 27 -0.65 -24.09 21.25
N PHE A 28 0.65 -24.05 21.31
CA PHE A 28 1.39 -22.79 21.24
C PHE A 28 0.95 -22.19 19.91
N ALA A 29 -0.01 -21.29 19.96
CA ALA A 29 -0.33 -20.48 18.80
C ALA A 29 0.97 -19.78 18.42
N ASN A 30 1.55 -20.18 17.29
CA ASN A 30 2.78 -19.57 16.80
C ASN A 30 2.55 -18.07 16.77
N GLU A 31 3.49 -17.33 17.31
CA GLU A 31 3.47 -15.88 17.29
C GLU A 31 3.51 -15.41 15.84
N ILE A 32 2.53 -14.60 15.43
CA ILE A 32 2.50 -13.98 14.11
C ILE A 32 3.24 -12.65 14.18
N LYS A 33 4.36 -12.56 13.49
CA LYS A 33 5.16 -11.34 13.38
C LYS A 33 4.61 -10.49 12.24
N MET A 34 3.93 -9.39 12.57
CA MET A 34 3.34 -8.52 11.57
C MET A 34 4.24 -7.37 11.16
N GLY A 35 4.31 -7.13 9.83
CA GLY A 35 4.75 -5.89 9.25
C GLY A 35 3.56 -4.99 8.91
N ARG A 36 3.79 -3.68 8.85
CA ARG A 36 2.83 -2.71 8.31
C ARG A 36 3.52 -1.71 7.41
N ALA A 37 2.78 -1.25 6.41
CA ALA A 37 3.21 -0.20 5.51
C ALA A 37 3.42 1.13 6.26
N ASP A 38 4.28 1.98 5.72
CA ASP A 38 4.58 3.32 6.23
C ASP A 38 3.66 4.39 5.60
N TRP A 39 2.39 4.05 5.39
CA TRP A 39 1.32 4.97 4.96
C TRP A 39 0.01 4.69 5.70
N ASP A 40 -0.88 5.69 5.75
CA ASP A 40 -2.04 5.72 6.66
C ASP A 40 -3.00 4.53 6.51
N THR A 41 -3.39 4.16 5.28
CA THR A 41 -4.25 2.99 5.07
C THR A 41 -3.58 1.69 5.47
N GLY A 42 -2.25 1.61 5.36
CA GLY A 42 -1.45 0.48 5.85
C GLY A 42 -1.48 0.36 7.37
N TYR A 43 -1.34 1.48 8.08
CA TYR A 43 -1.47 1.53 9.55
C TYR A 43 -2.84 1.04 10.00
N PHE A 44 -3.89 1.58 9.43
CA PHE A 44 -5.26 1.26 9.78
C PHE A 44 -5.59 -0.23 9.55
N GLN A 45 -5.26 -0.74 8.36
CA GLN A 45 -5.53 -2.15 8.06
C GLN A 45 -4.72 -3.11 8.93
N ALA A 46 -3.45 -2.81 9.18
CA ALA A 46 -2.62 -3.66 10.03
C ALA A 46 -3.17 -3.76 11.45
N GLU A 47 -3.67 -2.66 12.00
CA GLU A 47 -4.27 -2.65 13.34
C GLU A 47 -5.57 -3.47 13.40
N ILE A 48 -6.43 -3.37 12.37
CA ILE A 48 -7.65 -4.20 12.28
C ILE A 48 -7.29 -5.69 12.25
N TYR A 49 -6.31 -6.08 11.42
CA TYR A 49 -5.90 -7.47 11.32
C TYR A 49 -5.29 -7.98 12.61
N LYS A 50 -4.44 -7.17 13.28
CA LYS A 50 -3.88 -7.51 14.58
C LYS A 50 -4.98 -7.83 15.58
N GLN A 51 -5.92 -6.90 15.78
CA GLN A 51 -7.02 -7.09 16.73
C GLN A 51 -7.90 -8.30 16.38
N ALA A 52 -8.14 -8.56 15.10
CA ALA A 52 -8.91 -9.73 14.67
C ALA A 52 -8.17 -11.03 15.00
N LEU A 53 -6.88 -11.12 14.70
CA LEU A 53 -6.04 -12.29 14.98
C LEU A 53 -5.93 -12.55 16.49
N GLU A 54 -5.73 -11.50 17.29
CA GLU A 54 -5.68 -11.61 18.76
C GLU A 54 -7.02 -12.11 19.33
N LYS A 55 -8.16 -11.63 18.81
CA LYS A 55 -9.49 -12.15 19.18
C LYS A 55 -9.71 -13.61 18.78
N MET A 56 -9.05 -14.06 17.73
CA MET A 56 -9.05 -15.47 17.32
C MET A 56 -8.09 -16.35 18.14
N GLY A 57 -7.36 -15.76 19.10
CA GLY A 57 -6.45 -16.47 20.00
C GLY A 57 -5.01 -16.58 19.54
N TYR A 58 -4.62 -15.90 18.45
CA TYR A 58 -3.23 -15.83 18.02
C TYR A 58 -2.46 -14.82 18.86
N LYS A 59 -1.19 -15.11 19.16
CA LYS A 59 -0.26 -14.11 19.65
C LYS A 59 0.29 -13.31 18.49
N VAL A 60 0.17 -11.98 18.52
CA VAL A 60 0.66 -11.12 17.43
C VAL A 60 1.74 -10.19 17.95
N SER A 61 2.92 -10.20 17.34
CA SER A 61 3.97 -9.22 17.59
C SER A 61 4.01 -8.17 16.48
N GLY A 62 4.30 -6.95 16.86
CA GLY A 62 4.21 -5.79 15.97
C GLY A 62 2.81 -5.14 16.01
N PRO A 63 2.34 -4.55 14.90
CA PRO A 63 2.95 -4.48 13.58
C PRO A 63 4.17 -3.54 13.52
N LYS A 64 5.27 -4.01 12.94
CA LYS A 64 6.48 -3.22 12.73
C LYS A 64 6.39 -2.42 11.43
N THR A 65 6.57 -1.11 11.51
CA THR A 65 6.54 -0.24 10.31
C THR A 65 7.77 -0.50 9.43
N MET A 66 7.53 -0.72 8.13
CA MET A 66 8.58 -0.93 7.16
C MET A 66 8.12 -0.59 5.74
N LYS A 67 9.07 -0.39 4.84
CA LYS A 67 8.79 -0.20 3.42
C LYS A 67 8.53 -1.55 2.74
N PRO A 68 7.77 -1.57 1.62
CA PRO A 68 7.46 -2.81 0.92
C PRO A 68 8.68 -3.67 0.62
N GLN A 69 9.71 -3.09 0.04
CA GLN A 69 10.93 -3.82 -0.28
C GLN A 69 11.53 -4.53 0.94
N VAL A 70 11.57 -3.86 2.09
CA VAL A 70 12.10 -4.43 3.35
C VAL A 70 11.21 -5.57 3.84
N PHE A 71 9.87 -5.40 3.76
CA PHE A 71 8.94 -6.46 4.13
C PHE A 71 9.16 -7.73 3.32
N TYR A 72 9.19 -7.63 1.99
CA TYR A 72 9.32 -8.83 1.13
C TYR A 72 10.63 -9.58 1.36
N VAL A 73 11.72 -8.86 1.66
CA VAL A 73 12.99 -9.48 2.05
C VAL A 73 12.86 -10.17 3.42
N ALA A 74 12.35 -9.48 4.42
CA ALA A 74 12.19 -10.01 5.78
C ALA A 74 11.22 -11.20 5.83
N ALA A 75 10.15 -11.17 5.04
CA ALA A 75 9.22 -12.29 4.93
C ALA A 75 9.88 -13.51 4.23
N ALA A 76 10.68 -13.27 3.20
CA ALA A 76 11.40 -14.34 2.52
C ALA A 76 12.48 -15.02 3.41
N THR A 77 12.95 -14.35 4.47
CA THR A 77 13.91 -14.88 5.47
C THR A 77 13.23 -15.43 6.73
N GLY A 78 11.90 -15.21 6.90
CA GLY A 78 11.14 -15.68 8.08
C GLY A 78 11.19 -14.73 9.27
N ASP A 79 11.67 -13.49 9.08
CA ASP A 79 11.72 -12.47 10.12
C ASP A 79 10.36 -11.78 10.35
N VAL A 80 9.48 -11.81 9.34
CA VAL A 80 8.10 -11.30 9.36
C VAL A 80 7.19 -12.30 8.66
N ASP A 81 5.99 -12.51 9.19
CA ASP A 81 5.06 -13.52 8.68
C ASP A 81 3.91 -12.92 7.87
N LEU A 82 3.49 -11.68 8.15
CA LEU A 82 2.26 -11.12 7.59
C LEU A 82 2.39 -9.62 7.29
N TRP A 83 1.88 -9.26 6.11
CA TRP A 83 1.67 -7.88 5.65
C TRP A 83 0.28 -7.76 5.04
N VAL A 84 -0.53 -6.81 5.45
CA VAL A 84 -1.95 -6.81 5.07
C VAL A 84 -2.33 -5.81 3.97
N ASN A 85 -1.44 -4.90 3.60
CA ASN A 85 -1.68 -3.88 2.58
C ASN A 85 -0.69 -4.01 1.40
N GLY A 86 -0.64 -5.19 0.78
CA GLY A 86 0.11 -5.42 -0.45
C GLY A 86 -0.65 -4.93 -1.67
N TRP A 87 0.02 -4.21 -2.56
CA TRP A 87 -0.51 -3.63 -3.80
C TRP A 87 -0.05 -4.47 -4.99
N PHE A 88 -0.85 -5.48 -5.34
CA PHE A 88 -0.50 -6.47 -6.37
C PHE A 88 -0.90 -6.01 -7.76
N GLY A 89 0.04 -5.99 -8.62
CA GLY A 89 0.36 -5.26 -9.80
C GLY A 89 1.64 -4.49 -9.57
N THR A 90 1.63 -3.50 -8.67
CA THR A 90 2.81 -2.70 -8.30
C THR A 90 3.87 -3.51 -7.54
N HIS A 91 3.46 -4.47 -6.69
CA HIS A 91 4.37 -5.29 -5.87
C HIS A 91 4.77 -6.63 -6.53
N ASP A 92 4.32 -6.93 -7.74
CA ASP A 92 4.59 -8.21 -8.41
C ASP A 92 6.09 -8.50 -8.56
N GLY A 93 6.91 -7.45 -8.72
CA GLY A 93 8.36 -7.59 -8.77
C GLY A 93 8.95 -8.14 -7.48
N TYR A 94 8.48 -7.68 -6.33
CA TYR A 94 8.94 -8.17 -5.02
C TYR A 94 8.54 -9.63 -4.78
N ILE A 95 7.33 -10.03 -5.23
CA ILE A 95 6.89 -11.43 -5.17
C ILE A 95 7.82 -12.31 -6.00
N SER A 96 8.16 -11.88 -7.22
CA SER A 96 9.08 -12.61 -8.08
C SER A 96 10.47 -12.76 -7.44
N GLU A 97 10.98 -11.69 -6.84
CA GLU A 97 12.27 -11.66 -6.13
C GLU A 97 12.27 -12.59 -4.91
N SER A 98 11.12 -12.81 -4.25
CA SER A 98 10.98 -13.73 -3.12
C SER A 98 11.12 -15.22 -3.49
N LYS A 99 11.15 -15.55 -4.79
CA LYS A 99 11.26 -16.93 -5.32
C LYS A 99 10.20 -17.88 -4.74
N GLY A 100 8.97 -17.39 -4.58
CA GLY A 100 7.83 -18.16 -4.11
C GLY A 100 7.74 -18.36 -2.59
N LYS A 101 8.65 -17.75 -1.82
CA LYS A 101 8.60 -17.79 -0.36
C LYS A 101 7.52 -16.90 0.23
N VAL A 102 7.15 -15.83 -0.47
CA VAL A 102 6.07 -14.92 -0.08
C VAL A 102 4.94 -15.04 -1.10
N LYS A 103 3.71 -15.13 -0.63
CA LYS A 103 2.53 -15.30 -1.49
C LYS A 103 1.43 -14.31 -1.11
N PRO A 104 0.72 -13.75 -2.09
CA PRO A 104 -0.50 -12.99 -1.80
C PRO A 104 -1.62 -13.96 -1.36
N VAL A 105 -2.30 -13.64 -0.27
CA VAL A 105 -3.40 -14.43 0.28
C VAL A 105 -4.68 -13.60 0.38
N GLY A 106 -5.83 -14.24 0.14
CA GLY A 106 -7.12 -13.53 0.22
C GLY A 106 -7.20 -12.28 -0.65
N HIS A 107 -8.16 -11.41 -0.35
CA HIS A 107 -8.32 -10.07 -0.95
C HIS A 107 -8.93 -9.12 0.06
N VAL A 108 -8.37 -7.93 0.17
CA VAL A 108 -9.01 -6.78 0.83
C VAL A 108 -9.86 -6.02 -0.20
N MET A 109 -9.31 -5.82 -1.40
CA MET A 109 -9.98 -5.14 -2.50
C MET A 109 -9.47 -5.67 -3.85
N LYS A 110 -10.39 -6.00 -4.77
CA LYS A 110 -10.03 -6.44 -6.12
C LYS A 110 -10.05 -5.26 -7.08
N LYS A 111 -8.93 -5.03 -7.81
CA LYS A 111 -8.81 -3.99 -8.83
C LYS A 111 -9.26 -2.59 -8.38
N GLY A 112 -9.19 -2.30 -7.08
CA GLY A 112 -9.64 -1.05 -6.50
C GLY A 112 -8.54 -0.11 -6.04
N GLY A 113 -7.30 -0.58 -6.00
CA GLY A 113 -6.12 0.25 -5.76
C GLY A 113 -5.77 1.02 -7.02
N LEU A 114 -6.11 2.32 -7.07
CA LEU A 114 -5.84 3.19 -8.21
C LEU A 114 -4.75 4.19 -7.85
N GLN A 115 -3.85 4.48 -8.78
CA GLN A 115 -2.74 5.41 -8.60
C GLN A 115 -2.65 6.37 -9.78
N GLY A 116 -2.15 7.58 -9.56
CA GLY A 116 -1.99 8.55 -10.65
C GLY A 116 -1.53 9.92 -10.18
N TYR A 117 -1.54 10.86 -11.10
CA TYR A 117 -1.21 12.26 -10.83
C TYR A 117 -2.46 13.11 -10.80
N LEU A 118 -2.52 14.00 -9.82
CA LEU A 118 -3.58 14.97 -9.63
C LEU A 118 -3.05 16.39 -9.75
N ILE A 119 -3.90 17.23 -10.30
CA ILE A 119 -3.69 18.67 -10.38
C ILE A 119 -4.93 19.37 -9.83
N ASP A 120 -4.79 20.57 -9.28
CA ASP A 120 -5.96 21.36 -8.91
C ASP A 120 -6.84 21.67 -10.14
N LYS A 121 -8.15 21.54 -9.95
CA LYS A 121 -9.12 21.70 -11.04
C LYS A 121 -9.08 23.09 -11.65
N LYS A 122 -8.84 24.13 -10.83
CA LYS A 122 -8.75 25.51 -11.31
C LYS A 122 -7.62 25.68 -12.33
N SER A 123 -6.45 25.11 -12.07
CA SER A 123 -5.33 25.12 -13.02
C SER A 123 -5.61 24.25 -14.24
N ALA A 124 -6.19 23.07 -14.06
CA ALA A 124 -6.58 22.21 -15.18
C ALA A 124 -7.50 22.92 -16.15
N ASP A 125 -8.56 23.56 -15.64
CA ASP A 125 -9.53 24.30 -16.45
C ASP A 125 -8.90 25.54 -17.10
N LYS A 126 -8.13 26.33 -16.33
CA LYS A 126 -7.52 27.58 -16.79
C LYS A 126 -6.51 27.36 -17.93
N PHE A 127 -5.70 26.33 -17.84
CA PHE A 127 -4.60 26.05 -18.78
C PHE A 127 -4.93 24.94 -19.77
N GLY A 128 -6.11 24.34 -19.68
CA GLY A 128 -6.54 23.22 -20.54
C GLY A 128 -5.72 21.95 -20.33
N ILE A 129 -5.19 21.72 -19.10
CA ILE A 129 -4.36 20.56 -18.79
C ILE A 129 -5.22 19.30 -18.79
N LYS A 130 -4.87 18.35 -19.64
CA LYS A 130 -5.50 17.03 -19.76
C LYS A 130 -4.51 15.90 -19.46
N THR A 131 -3.25 16.09 -19.83
CA THR A 131 -2.19 15.11 -19.69
C THR A 131 -1.01 15.66 -18.90
N VAL A 132 -0.17 14.79 -18.37
CA VAL A 132 1.06 15.18 -17.68
C VAL A 132 2.01 15.97 -18.60
N LEU A 133 1.95 15.75 -19.93
CA LEU A 133 2.77 16.47 -20.89
C LEU A 133 2.38 17.94 -21.07
N ASP A 134 1.12 18.28 -20.81
CA ASP A 134 0.65 19.67 -20.90
C ASP A 134 1.29 20.57 -19.84
N ILE A 135 1.80 19.98 -18.75
CA ILE A 135 2.53 20.70 -17.68
C ILE A 135 3.73 21.44 -18.25
N LYS A 136 4.40 20.90 -19.28
CA LYS A 136 5.61 21.52 -19.90
C LYS A 136 5.41 23.00 -20.25
N LYS A 137 4.26 23.37 -20.79
CA LYS A 137 3.95 24.75 -21.20
C LYS A 137 3.68 25.68 -20.02
N HIS A 138 3.39 25.14 -18.86
CA HIS A 138 2.89 25.88 -17.70
C HIS A 138 3.67 25.57 -16.41
N ALA A 139 4.84 24.92 -16.50
CA ALA A 139 5.62 24.41 -15.37
C ALA A 139 5.83 25.42 -14.25
N LYS A 140 6.07 26.69 -14.60
CA LYS A 140 6.27 27.80 -13.65
C LYS A 140 5.12 28.02 -12.65
N ASN A 141 3.91 27.52 -12.94
CA ASN A 141 2.80 27.65 -11.98
C ASN A 141 2.95 26.71 -10.76
N TRP A 142 3.77 25.69 -10.86
CA TRP A 142 4.08 24.72 -9.80
C TRP A 142 5.53 24.77 -9.36
N ASP A 143 6.32 25.71 -9.90
CA ASP A 143 7.72 25.93 -9.55
C ASP A 143 7.78 26.67 -8.22
N SER A 144 8.24 26.02 -7.16
CA SER A 144 8.36 26.61 -5.82
C SER A 144 9.78 27.02 -5.47
N ASN A 145 10.78 26.60 -6.26
CA ASN A 145 12.20 26.85 -6.01
C ASN A 145 12.86 27.78 -7.05
N GLY A 146 12.14 28.12 -8.14
CA GLY A 146 12.61 29.07 -9.17
C GLY A 146 13.51 28.45 -10.23
N ASP A 147 13.54 27.12 -10.38
CA ASP A 147 14.38 26.43 -11.37
C ASP A 147 13.70 26.26 -12.75
N GLY A 148 12.46 26.71 -12.88
CA GLY A 148 11.67 26.66 -14.10
C GLY A 148 10.91 25.36 -14.31
N LYS A 149 11.00 24.40 -13.40
CA LYS A 149 10.29 23.12 -13.45
C LYS A 149 9.14 23.09 -12.47
N ALA A 150 8.13 22.29 -12.77
CA ALA A 150 7.02 22.04 -11.87
C ALA A 150 7.44 21.09 -10.74
N ASP A 151 7.22 21.47 -9.49
CA ASP A 151 7.43 20.58 -8.35
C ASP A 151 6.20 19.67 -8.17
N MET A 152 6.41 18.37 -8.30
CA MET A 152 5.38 17.35 -8.12
C MET A 152 5.71 16.52 -6.89
N VAL A 153 4.84 16.52 -5.88
CA VAL A 153 4.96 15.53 -4.80
C VAL A 153 4.85 14.14 -5.43
N ALA A 154 5.90 13.35 -5.28
CA ALA A 154 6.03 12.03 -5.88
C ALA A 154 6.02 10.92 -4.83
N CYS A 155 6.11 9.69 -5.30
CA CYS A 155 6.20 8.51 -4.46
C CYS A 155 7.50 8.51 -3.64
N PRO A 156 7.44 8.29 -2.32
CA PRO A 156 8.63 8.16 -1.48
C PRO A 156 9.56 7.03 -1.93
N PRO A 157 10.87 7.15 -1.70
CA PRO A 157 11.83 6.10 -2.00
C PRO A 157 11.51 4.79 -1.28
N GLY A 158 11.60 3.67 -2.01
CA GLY A 158 11.36 2.32 -1.48
C GLY A 158 9.90 1.86 -1.52
N TRP A 159 8.98 2.69 -1.99
CA TRP A 159 7.63 2.26 -2.35
C TRP A 159 7.60 1.73 -3.79
N GLY A 160 6.64 0.81 -4.07
CA GLY A 160 6.52 0.21 -5.41
C GLY A 160 6.23 1.22 -6.53
N CYS A 161 5.47 2.27 -6.23
CA CYS A 161 5.14 3.34 -7.17
C CYS A 161 6.37 4.14 -7.66
N GLU A 162 7.46 4.18 -6.90
CA GLU A 162 8.68 4.88 -7.31
C GLU A 162 9.22 4.36 -8.64
N LYS A 163 9.28 3.03 -8.78
CA LYS A 163 9.75 2.38 -10.01
C LYS A 163 8.83 2.68 -11.22
N VAL A 164 7.53 2.77 -10.98
CA VAL A 164 6.54 3.09 -12.03
C VAL A 164 6.67 4.54 -12.46
N ILE A 165 6.76 5.46 -11.50
CA ILE A 165 6.96 6.90 -11.78
C ILE A 165 8.28 7.12 -12.53
N GLN A 166 9.36 6.44 -12.14
CA GLN A 166 10.63 6.55 -12.85
C GLN A 166 10.49 6.18 -14.34
N LYS A 167 9.75 5.12 -14.65
CA LYS A 167 9.47 4.76 -16.05
C LYS A 167 8.69 5.84 -16.80
N HIS A 168 7.71 6.48 -16.16
CA HIS A 168 7.00 7.61 -16.77
C HIS A 168 7.97 8.76 -17.06
N PHE A 169 8.89 9.05 -16.14
CA PHE A 169 9.89 10.09 -16.33
C PHE A 169 10.84 9.77 -17.48
N ASP A 170 11.33 8.53 -17.54
CA ASP A 170 12.28 8.09 -18.58
C ASP A 170 11.63 8.05 -19.97
N GLU A 171 10.41 7.49 -20.08
CA GLU A 171 9.78 7.28 -21.39
C GLU A 171 9.09 8.54 -21.95
N LEU A 172 8.62 9.43 -21.07
CA LEU A 172 7.91 10.65 -21.48
C LEU A 172 8.77 11.92 -21.37
N GLY A 173 10.04 11.80 -20.95
CA GLY A 173 10.93 12.94 -20.78
C GLY A 173 10.48 13.95 -19.70
N LEU A 174 9.72 13.49 -18.68
CA LEU A 174 9.11 14.39 -17.70
C LEU A 174 10.15 15.19 -16.91
N GLY A 175 11.35 14.64 -16.70
CA GLY A 175 12.44 15.29 -15.97
C GLY A 175 12.94 16.60 -16.60
N GLU A 176 12.59 16.88 -17.86
CA GLU A 176 12.90 18.17 -18.48
C GLU A 176 12.11 19.32 -17.84
N PHE A 177 10.89 19.06 -17.33
CA PHE A 177 9.98 20.12 -16.89
C PHE A 177 9.22 19.80 -15.57
N ILE A 178 9.49 18.65 -14.94
CA ILE A 178 8.94 18.26 -13.64
C ILE A 178 10.06 17.80 -12.73
N ASN A 179 10.10 18.33 -11.51
CA ASN A 179 10.91 17.85 -10.39
C ASN A 179 10.06 16.92 -9.50
N PRO A 180 10.41 15.63 -9.39
CA PRO A 180 9.73 14.73 -8.45
C PRO A 180 10.23 14.98 -7.02
N VAL A 181 9.40 15.55 -6.17
CA VAL A 181 9.71 15.77 -4.75
C VAL A 181 9.50 14.46 -4.00
N LYS A 182 10.58 13.77 -3.68
CA LYS A 182 10.60 12.46 -3.01
C LYS A 182 10.92 12.65 -1.52
N ALA A 183 9.91 12.89 -0.70
CA ALA A 183 10.02 13.09 0.75
C ALA A 183 8.97 12.26 1.49
N ASP A 184 8.84 12.45 2.81
CA ASP A 184 7.72 11.87 3.57
C ASP A 184 6.40 12.30 2.95
N TYR A 185 5.55 11.29 2.63
CA TYR A 185 4.33 11.54 1.87
C TYR A 185 3.32 12.37 2.67
N SER A 186 3.11 12.04 3.94
CA SER A 186 2.11 12.72 4.77
C SER A 186 2.47 14.18 5.02
N ALA A 187 3.76 14.46 5.28
CA ALA A 187 4.26 15.82 5.42
C ALA A 187 4.16 16.61 4.10
N SER A 188 4.53 16.00 2.98
CA SER A 188 4.42 16.63 1.66
C SER A 188 2.97 16.93 1.29
N MET A 189 2.03 16.04 1.62
CA MET A 189 0.61 16.26 1.35
C MET A 189 -0.01 17.31 2.27
N ALA A 190 0.47 17.47 3.50
CA ALA A 190 0.08 18.59 4.35
C ALA A 190 0.46 19.94 3.71
N ASP A 191 1.64 20.04 3.13
CA ASP A 191 2.08 21.23 2.37
C ASP A 191 1.21 21.46 1.12
N VAL A 192 0.95 20.40 0.32
CA VAL A 192 0.03 20.47 -0.84
C VAL A 192 -1.33 21.01 -0.45
N ILE A 193 -1.93 20.48 0.62
CA ILE A 193 -3.24 20.94 1.10
C ILE A 193 -3.20 22.40 1.56
N SER A 194 -2.13 22.79 2.26
CA SER A 194 -1.90 24.18 2.68
C SER A 194 -1.78 25.10 1.45
N LYS A 195 -0.96 24.74 0.47
CA LYS A 195 -0.84 25.48 -0.80
C LYS A 195 -2.18 25.64 -1.51
N TYR A 196 -2.95 24.56 -1.64
CA TYR A 196 -4.27 24.59 -2.27
C TYR A 196 -5.24 25.52 -1.53
N LYS A 197 -5.33 25.44 -0.19
CA LYS A 197 -6.18 26.32 0.64
C LYS A 197 -5.80 27.80 0.49
N ASN A 198 -4.52 28.09 0.22
CA ASN A 198 -4.01 29.44 -0.05
C ASN A 198 -4.14 29.84 -1.52
N GLY A 199 -4.93 29.11 -2.32
CA GLY A 199 -5.21 29.42 -3.73
C GLY A 199 -4.05 29.17 -4.69
N LYS A 200 -2.99 28.51 -4.27
CA LYS A 200 -1.86 28.12 -5.12
C LYS A 200 -2.16 26.87 -5.92
N SER A 201 -1.54 26.75 -7.08
CA SER A 201 -1.60 25.55 -7.90
C SER A 201 -0.85 24.40 -7.24
N VAL A 202 -1.39 23.17 -7.37
CA VAL A 202 -0.80 21.95 -6.81
C VAL A 202 -0.73 20.82 -7.84
N LEU A 203 0.35 20.05 -7.78
CA LEU A 203 0.61 18.88 -8.62
C LEU A 203 1.21 17.79 -7.74
N PHE A 204 0.58 16.59 -7.72
CA PHE A 204 1.02 15.54 -6.82
C PHE A 204 0.59 14.15 -7.29
N TYR A 205 1.38 13.15 -6.89
CA TYR A 205 1.01 11.75 -6.95
C TYR A 205 0.13 11.39 -5.77
N THR A 206 -0.88 10.57 -5.99
CA THR A 206 -1.67 9.94 -4.93
C THR A 206 -2.29 8.62 -5.41
N TRP A 207 -3.02 7.99 -4.51
CA TRP A 207 -3.77 6.77 -4.77
C TRP A 207 -5.16 6.82 -4.13
N THR A 208 -6.01 5.88 -4.51
CA THR A 208 -7.29 5.63 -3.86
C THR A 208 -7.39 4.16 -3.45
N PRO A 209 -7.97 3.85 -2.29
CA PRO A 209 -8.47 4.77 -1.25
C PRO A 209 -7.34 5.45 -0.47
N ASN A 210 -7.44 6.77 -0.27
CA ASN A 210 -6.50 7.56 0.53
C ASN A 210 -7.25 8.77 1.13
N TRP A 211 -6.83 9.23 2.30
CA TRP A 211 -7.39 10.40 2.98
C TRP A 211 -7.22 11.70 2.16
N THR A 212 -6.18 11.79 1.33
CA THR A 212 -5.89 12.96 0.50
C THR A 212 -7.04 13.31 -0.44
N VAL A 213 -7.66 12.30 -1.08
CA VAL A 213 -8.83 12.49 -1.96
C VAL A 213 -10.15 12.64 -1.19
N GLY A 214 -10.14 12.38 0.10
CA GLY A 214 -11.21 12.75 1.03
C GLY A 214 -11.16 14.25 1.39
N THR A 215 -9.95 14.82 1.46
CA THR A 215 -9.70 16.23 1.78
C THR A 215 -9.78 17.10 0.51
N LEU A 216 -9.06 16.71 -0.55
CA LEU A 216 -9.12 17.36 -1.87
C LEU A 216 -10.00 16.49 -2.79
N LYS A 217 -11.27 16.87 -2.91
CA LYS A 217 -12.30 16.04 -3.55
C LYS A 217 -12.08 15.93 -5.05
N LEU A 218 -12.01 14.70 -5.53
CA LEU A 218 -11.92 14.39 -6.96
C LEU A 218 -13.09 15.00 -7.75
N GLY A 219 -12.77 15.63 -8.87
CA GLY A 219 -13.72 16.29 -9.76
C GLY A 219 -14.20 17.67 -9.30
N LYS A 220 -13.96 18.02 -8.02
CA LYS A 220 -14.31 19.33 -7.44
C LYS A 220 -13.06 20.18 -7.20
N ASP A 221 -12.15 19.67 -6.38
CA ASP A 221 -10.94 20.39 -5.97
C ASP A 221 -9.77 20.02 -6.86
N VAL A 222 -9.66 18.75 -7.21
CA VAL A 222 -8.56 18.17 -8.01
C VAL A 222 -9.10 17.20 -9.06
N VAL A 223 -8.32 17.01 -10.11
CA VAL A 223 -8.65 16.10 -11.22
C VAL A 223 -7.45 15.23 -11.57
N TRP A 224 -7.73 13.99 -11.98
CA TRP A 224 -6.71 13.13 -12.56
C TRP A 224 -6.28 13.68 -13.91
N ILE A 225 -4.97 13.70 -14.15
CA ILE A 225 -4.42 13.97 -15.49
C ILE A 225 -3.95 12.68 -16.12
N GLU A 226 -4.10 12.60 -17.43
CA GLU A 226 -3.70 11.43 -18.20
C GLU A 226 -2.18 11.31 -18.24
N VAL A 227 -1.68 10.08 -18.12
CA VAL A 227 -0.30 9.72 -18.38
C VAL A 227 -0.27 8.94 -19.69
N PRO A 228 0.09 9.54 -20.83
CA PRO A 228 0.14 8.88 -22.14
C PRO A 228 1.37 7.99 -22.24
N TYR A 229 1.45 7.03 -21.33
CA TYR A 229 2.54 6.10 -21.21
C TYR A 229 2.47 5.05 -22.31
N SER A 230 3.47 5.04 -23.21
CA SER A 230 3.51 4.18 -24.39
C SER A 230 4.15 2.82 -24.13
N GLY A 231 4.70 2.60 -22.93
CA GLY A 231 5.29 1.31 -22.58
C GLY A 231 4.34 0.17 -22.88
N SER A 232 4.82 -0.86 -23.54
CA SER A 232 4.05 -1.97 -24.11
C SER A 232 3.05 -2.64 -23.15
N LYS A 233 3.14 -2.35 -21.87
CA LYS A 233 2.23 -2.79 -20.81
C LYS A 233 1.15 -1.76 -20.46
N ALA A 234 1.37 -0.48 -20.67
CA ALA A 234 0.41 0.58 -20.31
C ALA A 234 -0.84 0.54 -21.20
N GLY A 235 -0.70 0.30 -22.50
CA GLY A 235 -1.85 0.10 -23.39
C GLY A 235 -2.66 -1.17 -23.11
N LYS A 236 -2.15 -2.07 -22.27
CA LYS A 236 -2.82 -3.30 -21.85
C LYS A 236 -3.37 -3.24 -20.42
N VAL A 237 -3.07 -2.18 -19.68
CA VAL A 237 -3.67 -1.97 -18.38
C VAL A 237 -5.10 -1.54 -18.60
N PRO A 238 -6.11 -2.30 -18.12
CA PRO A 238 -7.50 -1.89 -18.21
C PRO A 238 -7.61 -0.50 -17.60
N ASN A 239 -8.40 0.36 -18.23
CA ASN A 239 -8.73 1.67 -17.70
C ASN A 239 -9.08 1.53 -16.22
N ALA A 240 -8.19 1.97 -15.34
CA ALA A 240 -8.26 1.70 -13.91
C ALA A 240 -9.39 2.46 -13.22
N THR A 241 -10.04 3.36 -13.95
CA THR A 241 -11.15 4.17 -13.46
C THR A 241 -12.32 4.07 -14.43
N LYS A 242 -13.53 4.29 -13.94
CA LYS A 242 -14.70 4.56 -14.81
C LYS A 242 -14.53 5.87 -15.59
N SER A 243 -13.57 6.71 -15.23
CA SER A 243 -13.13 7.83 -16.05
C SER A 243 -12.27 7.28 -17.19
N LYS A 244 -12.45 7.79 -18.39
CA LYS A 244 -11.72 7.40 -19.61
C LYS A 244 -10.25 7.86 -19.61
N VAL A 245 -9.65 8.13 -18.45
CA VAL A 245 -8.30 8.66 -18.29
C VAL A 245 -7.32 7.52 -18.00
N ASN A 246 -6.30 7.38 -18.83
CA ASN A 246 -5.19 6.48 -18.54
C ASN A 246 -4.31 7.10 -17.45
N LEU A 247 -4.29 6.48 -16.28
CA LEU A 247 -3.50 6.96 -15.14
C LEU A 247 -2.01 6.58 -15.21
N GLY A 248 -1.61 5.77 -16.19
CA GLY A 248 -0.24 5.25 -16.33
C GLY A 248 0.12 4.15 -15.32
N PHE A 249 -0.78 3.84 -14.41
CA PHE A 249 -0.65 2.77 -13.41
C PHE A 249 -1.71 1.70 -13.64
N GLY A 250 -1.41 0.46 -13.24
CA GLY A 250 -2.40 -0.61 -13.18
C GLY A 250 -3.43 -0.37 -12.09
N ALA A 251 -4.57 -1.06 -12.18
CA ALA A 251 -5.47 -1.21 -11.06
C ALA A 251 -4.98 -2.38 -10.19
N ASP A 252 -4.53 -2.07 -8.98
CA ASP A 252 -3.98 -3.06 -8.07
C ASP A 252 -5.05 -3.80 -7.28
N ASP A 253 -4.81 -5.08 -7.03
CA ASP A 253 -5.47 -5.82 -5.97
C ASP A 253 -4.81 -5.48 -4.63
N ILE A 254 -5.60 -5.11 -3.62
CA ILE A 254 -5.10 -4.96 -2.26
C ILE A 254 -5.28 -6.29 -1.55
N ARG A 255 -4.18 -6.90 -1.11
CA ARG A 255 -4.16 -8.24 -0.53
C ARG A 255 -3.16 -8.33 0.61
N PRO A 256 -3.40 -9.20 1.62
CA PRO A 256 -2.34 -9.65 2.49
C PRO A 256 -1.27 -10.43 1.71
N ALA A 257 -0.04 -10.42 2.24
CA ALA A 257 1.07 -11.25 1.82
C ALA A 257 1.67 -11.97 3.03
N ALA A 258 1.96 -13.26 2.88
CA ALA A 258 2.51 -14.12 3.93
C ALA A 258 3.52 -15.12 3.34
#